data_2bdf7858a06b6d8b73a9a856efc9aa39
#
_entry.id   2bdf7858a06b6d8b73a9a856efc9aa39
#
_cell.length_a   1.000
_cell.length_b   1.000
_cell.length_c   1.000
_cell.angle_alpha   90.00
_cell.angle_beta   90.00
_cell.angle_gamma   90.00
#
_symmetry.space_group_name_H-M   'P 1'
#
loop_
_entity.id
_entity.type
_entity.pdbx_description
1 polymer ?
#
loop_
_entity_poly.entity_id
_entity_poly.type
_entity_poly.pdbx_seq_one_letter_code
_entity_poly.pdbx_strand_id
1 'polypeptide(L)'
;LPQNNREGSIVNINEMTVLICNDSMFARKKLSMSISGFGVKAVYEAADGEEAVSKYKEFKPDVVFMDIIMPKVTGIEALKQIIAEDPDAKVIMASSVGTQSHLKDALKSGAVDFLQKPIADNDALKVLENVAKGVL
;
A
#
# COMPACT_ATOMS: atom_id res chain seq x y z
N LEU A 1 -13.35 19.39 -17.92
CA LEU A 1 -12.83 19.05 -17.57
C LEU A 1 -12.31 18.58 -17.13
N PRO A 2 -12.42 18.66 -17.09
CA PRO A 2 -11.69 18.17 -16.49
C PRO A 2 -10.98 17.54 -16.30
N GLN A 3 -10.91 17.61 -16.40
CA GLN A 3 -10.15 16.95 -16.16
C GLN A 3 -9.31 16.68 -15.88
N ASN A 4 -9.19 17.15 -15.98
CA ASN A 4 -8.29 16.94 -15.73
C ASN A 4 -7.45 16.86 -15.22
N ASN A 5 -7.58 17.09 -15.00
CA ASN A 5 -6.73 17.17 -14.48
C ASN A 5 -6.16 16.37 -14.01
N ARG A 6 -6.01 16.02 -14.26
CA ARG A 6 -5.35 15.31 -13.91
C ARG A 6 -4.04 15.48 -13.54
N GLU A 7 -3.59 16.36 -13.58
CA GLU A 7 -2.45 16.53 -12.96
C GLU A 7 -2.57 16.23 -11.57
N GLY A 8 -1.62 15.84 -10.77
CA GLY A 8 -1.77 15.47 -9.44
C GLY A 8 -2.40 14.10 -9.28
N SER A 9 -2.46 13.35 -10.32
CA SER A 9 -2.92 11.97 -10.23
C SER A 9 -4.27 11.82 -9.59
N ILE A 10 -5.20 12.69 -9.90
CA ILE A 10 -6.54 12.56 -9.38
C ILE A 10 -7.23 11.41 -10.09
N VAL A 11 -7.62 10.38 -9.33
CA VAL A 11 -8.35 9.24 -9.86
C VAL A 11 -9.53 8.96 -8.97
N ASN A 12 -10.50 8.24 -9.50
CA ASN A 12 -11.65 7.80 -8.70
C ASN A 12 -11.30 6.50 -8.00
N ILE A 13 -11.86 6.27 -6.83
CA ILE A 13 -11.62 5.04 -6.09
C ILE A 13 -11.98 3.82 -6.94
N ASN A 14 -13.04 3.89 -7.73
CA ASN A 14 -13.44 2.76 -8.56
C ASN A 14 -12.49 2.48 -9.72
N GLU A 15 -11.49 3.32 -9.93
CA GLU A 15 -10.45 3.09 -10.92
C GLU A 15 -9.13 2.65 -10.30
N MET A 16 -9.06 2.65 -8.97
CA MET A 16 -7.81 2.34 -8.26
C MET A 16 -7.54 0.85 -8.18
N THR A 17 -6.26 0.53 -8.21
CA THR A 17 -5.80 -0.83 -7.93
C THR A 17 -4.95 -0.79 -6.67
N VAL A 18 -5.05 -1.84 -5.87
CA VAL A 18 -4.42 -1.88 -4.55
C VAL A 18 -3.67 -3.21 -4.40
N LEU A 19 -2.46 -3.15 -3.85
CA LEU A 19 -1.69 -4.33 -3.52
C LEU A 19 -1.58 -4.44 -2.00
N ILE A 20 -1.89 -5.61 -1.45
CA ILE A 20 -1.84 -5.87 -0.02
C ILE A 20 -0.77 -6.91 0.24
N CYS A 21 0.25 -6.55 1.04
CA CYS A 21 1.39 -7.40 1.32
C CYS A 21 1.44 -7.75 2.79
N ASN A 22 1.17 -9.01 3.12
CA ASN A 22 1.15 -9.49 4.50
C ASN A 22 1.30 -11.01 4.45
N ASP A 23 2.16 -11.57 5.31
CA ASP A 23 2.38 -13.00 5.32
C ASP A 23 1.25 -13.77 6.02
N SER A 24 0.40 -13.09 6.79
CA SER A 24 -0.76 -13.73 7.41
C SER A 24 -1.90 -13.78 6.40
N MET A 25 -2.28 -14.97 5.98
CA MET A 25 -3.39 -15.12 5.05
C MET A 25 -4.68 -14.52 5.63
N PHE A 26 -4.94 -14.74 6.92
CA PHE A 26 -6.13 -14.22 7.55
C PHE A 26 -6.17 -12.68 7.50
N ALA A 27 -5.10 -12.03 7.94
CA ALA A 27 -5.03 -10.57 7.94
C ALA A 27 -5.10 -10.00 6.53
N ARG A 28 -4.41 -10.66 5.59
CA ARG A 28 -4.39 -10.23 4.20
C ARG A 28 -5.78 -10.32 3.58
N LYS A 29 -6.46 -11.45 3.79
CA LYS A 29 -7.81 -11.63 3.23
C LYS A 29 -8.82 -10.68 3.86
N LYS A 30 -8.69 -10.43 5.15
CA LYS A 30 -9.60 -9.52 5.83
C LYS A 30 -9.50 -8.11 5.25
N LEU A 31 -8.28 -7.61 5.09
CA LEU A 31 -8.08 -6.28 4.52
C LEU A 31 -8.50 -6.24 3.06
N SER A 32 -8.21 -7.31 2.32
CA SER A 32 -8.61 -7.42 0.93
C SER A 32 -10.11 -7.31 0.76
N MET A 33 -10.87 -7.99 1.63
CA MET A 33 -12.32 -7.93 1.57
C MET A 33 -12.85 -6.53 1.89
N SER A 34 -12.27 -5.88 2.89
CA SER A 34 -12.67 -4.52 3.25
C SER A 34 -12.43 -3.56 2.08
N ILE A 35 -11.25 -3.64 1.47
CA ILE A 35 -10.90 -2.73 0.38
C ILE A 35 -11.73 -3.02 -0.86
N SER A 36 -11.98 -4.29 -1.16
CA SER A 36 -12.87 -4.64 -2.26
C SER A 36 -14.26 -4.07 -2.05
N GLY A 37 -14.72 -4.03 -0.80
CA GLY A 37 -16.02 -3.47 -0.46
C GLY A 37 -16.13 -1.97 -0.70
N PHE A 38 -14.99 -1.27 -0.80
CA PHE A 38 -15.00 0.16 -1.10
C PHE A 38 -15.19 0.42 -2.60
N GLY A 39 -15.17 -0.62 -3.42
CA GLY A 39 -15.45 -0.48 -4.84
C GLY A 39 -14.24 -0.21 -5.72
N VAL A 40 -13.03 -0.56 -5.26
CA VAL A 40 -11.83 -0.39 -6.09
C VAL A 40 -11.87 -1.33 -7.29
N LYS A 41 -11.07 -1.00 -8.30
CA LYS A 41 -11.05 -1.76 -9.55
C LYS A 41 -10.48 -3.16 -9.35
N ALA A 42 -9.41 -3.29 -8.57
CA ALA A 42 -8.77 -4.59 -8.35
C ALA A 42 -7.95 -4.56 -7.08
N VAL A 43 -7.85 -5.73 -6.42
CA VAL A 43 -7.00 -5.93 -5.26
C VAL A 43 -6.08 -7.10 -5.55
N TYR A 44 -4.78 -6.87 -5.40
CA TYR A 44 -3.76 -7.89 -5.55
C TYR A 44 -3.18 -8.20 -4.17
N GLU A 45 -2.64 -9.40 -3.99
CA GLU A 45 -2.11 -9.83 -2.71
C GLU A 45 -0.72 -10.42 -2.87
N ALA A 46 0.13 -10.19 -1.88
CA ALA A 46 1.46 -10.77 -1.81
C ALA A 46 1.70 -11.29 -0.41
N ALA A 47 2.31 -12.47 -0.29
CA ALA A 47 2.52 -13.12 1.00
C ALA A 47 3.91 -12.90 1.56
N ASP A 48 4.83 -12.33 0.79
CA ASP A 48 6.18 -12.05 1.26
C ASP A 48 6.74 -10.86 0.47
N GLY A 49 7.91 -10.38 0.89
CA GLY A 49 8.49 -9.19 0.29
C GLY A 49 8.94 -9.37 -1.14
N GLU A 50 9.39 -10.57 -1.49
CA GLU A 50 9.81 -10.85 -2.85
C GLU A 50 8.62 -10.79 -3.79
N GLU A 51 7.51 -11.41 -3.39
CA GLU A 51 6.29 -11.38 -4.16
C GLU A 51 5.73 -9.97 -4.27
N ALA A 52 5.87 -9.18 -3.20
CA ALA A 52 5.41 -7.80 -3.21
C ALA A 52 6.11 -6.98 -4.29
N VAL A 53 7.43 -7.11 -4.38
CA VAL A 53 8.21 -6.38 -5.39
C VAL A 53 7.81 -6.85 -6.79
N SER A 54 7.70 -8.16 -6.97
CA SER A 54 7.34 -8.74 -8.26
C SER A 54 5.98 -8.25 -8.72
N LYS A 55 4.99 -8.27 -7.84
CA LYS A 55 3.64 -7.84 -8.21
C LYS A 55 3.56 -6.34 -8.41
N TYR A 56 4.34 -5.55 -7.68
CA TYR A 56 4.37 -4.13 -7.94
C TYR A 56 4.88 -3.84 -9.36
N LYS A 57 5.92 -4.53 -9.77
CA LYS A 57 6.46 -4.35 -11.13
C LYS A 57 5.45 -4.76 -12.19
N GLU A 58 4.72 -5.81 -11.92
CA GLU A 58 3.78 -6.35 -12.89
C GLU A 58 2.53 -5.48 -13.02
N PHE A 59 1.94 -5.09 -11.90
CA PHE A 59 0.63 -4.45 -11.89
C PHE A 59 0.66 -2.95 -11.66
N LYS A 60 1.75 -2.41 -11.12
CA LYS A 60 1.86 -0.97 -10.83
C LYS A 60 0.64 -0.44 -10.09
N PRO A 61 0.31 -1.01 -8.94
CA PRO A 61 -0.90 -0.58 -8.21
C PRO A 61 -0.80 0.87 -7.76
N ASP A 62 -1.95 1.50 -7.59
CA ASP A 62 -2.01 2.88 -7.14
C ASP A 62 -1.62 3.03 -5.68
N VAL A 63 -1.89 2.02 -4.86
CA VAL A 63 -1.59 2.03 -3.43
C VAL A 63 -1.09 0.65 -3.01
N VAL A 64 -0.08 0.64 -2.14
CA VAL A 64 0.45 -0.60 -1.56
C VAL A 64 0.32 -0.52 -0.04
N PHE A 65 -0.31 -1.51 0.57
CA PHE A 65 -0.30 -1.69 2.02
C PHE A 65 0.74 -2.77 2.31
N MET A 66 1.82 -2.40 3.02
CA MET A 66 2.98 -3.25 3.20
C MET A 66 3.25 -3.51 4.68
N ASP A 67 3.15 -4.78 5.09
CA ASP A 67 3.55 -5.15 6.44
C ASP A 67 5.08 -5.01 6.57
N ILE A 68 5.54 -4.56 7.73
CA ILE A 68 6.97 -4.39 7.96
C ILE A 68 7.68 -5.74 8.03
N ILE A 69 7.10 -6.70 8.72
CA ILE A 69 7.74 -8.01 8.94
C ILE A 69 7.13 -9.04 7.99
N MET A 70 7.94 -9.53 7.08
CA MET A 70 7.54 -10.59 6.15
C MET A 70 8.74 -11.49 5.87
N PRO A 71 8.50 -12.77 5.50
CA PRO A 71 9.61 -13.67 5.15
C PRO A 71 10.28 -13.30 3.84
N LYS A 72 11.45 -13.87 3.61
CA LYS A 72 12.29 -13.70 2.42
C LYS A 72 12.85 -12.29 2.34
N VAL A 73 12.02 -11.31 2.03
CA VAL A 73 12.41 -9.90 1.95
C VAL A 73 11.48 -9.16 2.89
N THR A 74 12.03 -8.39 3.83
CA THR A 74 11.19 -7.66 4.79
C THR A 74 10.40 -6.56 4.08
N GLY A 75 9.39 -6.02 4.76
CA GLY A 75 8.59 -4.96 4.18
C GLY A 75 9.41 -3.71 3.86
N ILE A 76 10.40 -3.38 4.71
CA ILE A 76 11.23 -2.20 4.45
C ILE A 76 12.17 -2.45 3.26
N GLU A 77 12.73 -3.66 3.16
CA GLU A 77 13.53 -4.00 2.00
C GLU A 77 12.71 -3.96 0.71
N ALA A 78 11.49 -4.49 0.77
CA ALA A 78 10.60 -4.43 -0.39
C ALA A 78 10.25 -3.00 -0.75
N LEU A 79 9.99 -2.16 0.25
CA LEU A 79 9.74 -0.74 0.05
C LEU A 79 10.90 -0.09 -0.71
N LYS A 80 12.12 -0.33 -0.26
CA LYS A 80 13.30 0.27 -0.90
C LYS A 80 13.41 -0.15 -2.35
N GLN A 81 13.16 -1.41 -2.64
CA GLN A 81 13.21 -1.91 -4.01
C GLN A 81 12.09 -1.30 -4.87
N ILE A 82 10.91 -1.16 -4.32
CA ILE A 82 9.78 -0.58 -5.04
C ILE A 82 10.07 0.90 -5.35
N ILE A 83 10.56 1.65 -4.38
CA ILE A 83 10.86 3.07 -4.56
C ILE A 83 12.01 3.27 -5.54
N ALA A 84 12.99 2.36 -5.55
CA ALA A 84 14.07 2.43 -6.53
C ALA A 84 13.54 2.27 -7.94
N GLU A 85 12.53 1.43 -8.10
CA GLU A 85 11.91 1.18 -9.40
C GLU A 85 10.96 2.32 -9.79
N ASP A 86 10.23 2.85 -8.81
CA ASP A 86 9.20 3.85 -9.03
C ASP A 86 9.18 4.81 -7.84
N PRO A 87 9.87 5.95 -7.94
CA PRO A 87 9.94 6.90 -6.82
C PRO A 87 8.59 7.49 -6.42
N ASP A 88 7.58 7.39 -7.27
CA ASP A 88 6.25 7.91 -6.98
C ASP A 88 5.31 6.87 -6.39
N ALA A 89 5.80 5.67 -6.10
CA ALA A 89 4.97 4.62 -5.52
C ALA A 89 4.37 5.07 -4.20
N LYS A 90 3.09 4.76 -4.00
CA LYS A 90 2.37 5.12 -2.76
C LYS A 90 2.33 3.90 -1.86
N VAL A 91 3.31 3.79 -0.98
CA VAL A 91 3.43 2.64 -0.06
C VAL A 91 3.07 3.09 1.35
N ILE A 92 2.09 2.41 1.93
CA ILE A 92 1.63 2.64 3.29
C ILE A 92 2.14 1.46 4.12
N MET A 93 2.92 1.74 5.16
CA MET A 93 3.44 0.67 6.00
C MET A 93 2.42 0.30 7.06
N ALA A 94 2.29 -0.99 7.33
CA ALA A 94 1.45 -1.50 8.41
C ALA A 94 2.36 -1.92 9.56
N SER A 95 2.18 -1.33 10.73
CA SER A 95 3.05 -1.61 11.87
C SER A 95 2.27 -2.10 13.07
N SER A 96 2.93 -2.92 13.88
CA SER A 96 2.43 -3.34 15.18
C SER A 96 3.30 -2.68 16.25
N VAL A 97 2.95 -2.92 17.52
CA VAL A 97 3.72 -2.38 18.63
C VAL A 97 5.19 -2.77 18.53
N GLY A 98 5.45 -4.02 18.12
CA GLY A 98 6.82 -4.52 18.03
C GLY A 98 7.62 -3.98 16.87
N THR A 99 7.00 -3.29 15.92
CA THR A 99 7.69 -2.80 14.72
C THR A 99 7.71 -1.29 14.59
N GLN A 100 7.22 -0.56 15.59
CA GLN A 100 7.17 0.91 15.52
C GLN A 100 8.53 1.54 15.36
N SER A 101 9.59 0.92 15.90
CA SER A 101 10.94 1.45 15.78
C SER A 101 11.43 1.50 14.34
N HIS A 102 10.79 0.78 13.43
CA HIS A 102 11.18 0.75 12.02
C HIS A 102 10.49 1.82 11.17
N LEU A 103 9.50 2.52 11.73
CA LEU A 103 8.71 3.46 10.95
C LEU A 103 9.52 4.65 10.44
N LYS A 104 10.44 5.14 11.25
CA LYS A 104 11.27 6.27 10.84
C LYS A 104 12.10 5.91 9.61
N ASP A 105 12.69 4.71 9.62
CA ASP A 105 13.47 4.24 8.47
C ASP A 105 12.58 4.09 7.24
N ALA A 106 11.37 3.55 7.43
CA ALA A 106 10.43 3.39 6.32
C ALA A 106 10.07 4.73 5.70
N LEU A 107 9.76 5.74 6.52
CA LEU A 107 9.42 7.05 6.00
C LEU A 107 10.59 7.69 5.27
N LYS A 108 11.79 7.54 5.80
CA LYS A 108 12.99 8.04 5.13
C LYS A 108 13.25 7.33 3.81
N SER A 109 12.80 6.08 3.70
CA SER A 109 13.02 5.27 2.50
C SER A 109 11.92 5.44 1.46
N GLY A 110 10.94 6.31 1.72
CA GLY A 110 9.95 6.65 0.72
C GLY A 110 8.52 6.23 0.99
N ALA A 111 8.23 5.60 2.14
CA ALA A 111 6.85 5.32 2.50
C ALA A 111 6.11 6.65 2.67
N VAL A 112 4.87 6.73 2.18
CA VAL A 112 4.13 7.99 2.25
C VAL A 112 3.34 8.12 3.55
N ASP A 113 3.07 7.01 4.23
CA ASP A 113 2.34 7.05 5.50
C ASP A 113 2.45 5.68 6.16
N PHE A 114 1.86 5.55 7.34
CA PHE A 114 1.78 4.27 8.04
C PHE A 114 0.46 4.16 8.78
N LEU A 115 0.03 2.92 9.02
CA LEU A 115 -1.16 2.64 9.82
C LEU A 115 -0.81 1.58 10.84
N GLN A 116 -1.46 1.63 11.99
CA GLN A 116 -1.24 0.66 13.05
C GLN A 116 -2.15 -0.55 12.83
N LYS A 117 -1.60 -1.75 13.04
CA LYS A 117 -2.38 -2.97 12.93
C LYS A 117 -3.17 -3.22 14.21
N PRO A 118 -4.36 -3.78 14.13
CA PRO A 118 -5.06 -4.15 12.90
C PRO A 118 -5.58 -2.89 12.19
N ILE A 119 -5.50 -2.89 10.88
CA ILE A 119 -5.90 -1.73 10.10
C ILE A 119 -7.42 -1.61 10.11
N ALA A 120 -7.90 -0.47 10.61
CA ALA A 120 -9.33 -0.20 10.64
C ALA A 120 -9.83 0.17 9.24
N ASP A 121 -11.05 -0.24 8.92
CA ASP A 121 -11.63 0.04 7.60
C ASP A 121 -11.62 1.53 7.28
N ASN A 122 -11.98 2.37 8.27
CA ASN A 122 -12.00 3.82 8.05
C ASN A 122 -10.62 4.38 7.72
N ASP A 123 -9.59 3.84 8.35
CA ASP A 123 -8.22 4.30 8.10
C ASP A 123 -7.77 3.90 6.70
N ALA A 124 -8.10 2.69 6.29
CA ALA A 124 -7.76 2.23 4.95
C ALA A 124 -8.50 3.05 3.90
N LEU A 125 -9.80 3.30 4.11
CA LEU A 125 -10.58 4.10 3.18
C LEU A 125 -10.02 5.51 3.06
N LYS A 126 -9.63 6.11 4.19
CA LYS A 126 -9.08 7.46 4.17
C LYS A 126 -7.79 7.53 3.35
N VAL A 127 -6.95 6.51 3.46
CA VAL A 127 -5.75 6.43 2.63
C VAL A 127 -6.12 6.44 1.15
N LEU A 128 -7.08 5.60 0.76
CA LEU A 128 -7.48 5.55 -0.64
C LEU A 128 -8.04 6.90 -1.11
N GLU A 129 -8.83 7.54 -0.27
CA GLU A 129 -9.38 8.85 -0.61
C GLU A 129 -8.29 9.89 -0.78
N ASN A 130 -7.28 9.87 0.10
CA ASN A 130 -6.19 10.83 0.02
C ASN A 130 -5.33 10.61 -1.21
N VAL A 131 -5.08 9.35 -1.57
CA VAL A 131 -4.34 9.06 -2.80
C VAL A 131 -5.17 9.48 -4.01
N ALA A 132 -6.48 9.22 -3.99
CA ALA A 132 -7.36 9.60 -5.08
C ALA A 132 -7.37 11.12 -5.31
N LYS A 133 -7.25 11.89 -4.23
CA LYS A 133 -7.22 13.35 -4.31
C LYS A 133 -5.85 13.92 -4.63
N GLY A 134 -4.83 13.08 -4.69
CA GLY A 134 -3.47 13.55 -4.91
C GLY A 134 -2.83 14.18 -3.68
N VAL A 135 -3.37 13.90 -2.48
CA VAL A 135 -2.84 14.44 -1.23
C VAL A 135 -1.64 13.64 -0.73
N LEU A 136 -1.62 12.35 -0.99
CA LEU A 136 -0.50 11.49 -0.61
C LEU A 136 0.42 11.19 -1.78
#